data_c34e4c6cd2fcc02c9ec238641edc37e4
#
_entry.id   c34e4c6cd2fcc02c9ec238641edc37e4
#
_cell.length_a   1.000
_cell.length_b   1.000
_cell.length_c   1.000
_cell.angle_alpha   90.00
_cell.angle_beta   90.00
_cell.angle_gamma   90.00
#
_symmetry.space_group_name_H-M   'P 1'
#
loop_
_entity.id
_entity.type
_entity.pdbx_description
1 polymer ?
#
loop_
_entity_poly.entity_id
_entity_poly.type
_entity_poly.pdbx_seq_one_letter_code
_entity_poly.pdbx_strand_id
1 'polypeptide(L)' 'SAFKKEQVVVAEVVLPVETVRQVLFQLEGRSYPVKMTIDRGATAQVAEAMKAMRHLDAQGVSPQYIDVRVDQRVFYRE' A
#
# COMPACT_ATOMS: atom_id res chain seq x y z
N SER A 1 10.78 3.09 9.02
CA SER A 1 10.14 2.63 7.78
C SER A 1 9.67 3.81 6.95
N ALA A 2 9.42 3.57 5.67
CA ALA A 2 8.94 4.61 4.77
C ALA A 2 7.55 5.13 5.17
N PHE A 3 6.69 4.27 5.70
CA PHE A 3 5.38 4.69 6.20
C PHE A 3 5.51 5.62 7.39
N LYS A 4 6.50 5.42 8.23
CA LYS A 4 6.74 6.30 9.38
C LYS A 4 7.07 7.72 8.94
N LYS A 5 7.79 7.87 7.83
CA LYS A 5 8.09 9.21 7.26
C LYS A 5 6.83 9.93 6.80
N GLU A 6 5.82 9.19 6.37
CA GLU A 6 4.51 9.73 5.97
C GLU A 6 3.58 9.90 7.17
N GLN A 7 4.04 9.63 8.38
CA GLN A 7 3.25 9.70 9.62
C GLN A 7 2.07 8.74 9.61
N VAL A 8 2.25 7.58 8.98
CA VAL A 8 1.24 6.53 8.91
C VAL A 8 1.66 5.38 9.79
N VAL A 9 0.73 4.87 10.59
CA VAL A 9 0.98 3.74 11.47
C VAL A 9 0.66 2.44 10.75
N VAL A 10 1.63 1.54 10.72
CA VAL A 10 1.44 0.20 10.15
C VAL A 10 0.90 -0.71 11.25
N ALA A 11 -0.32 -1.20 11.08
CA ALA A 11 -0.95 -2.10 12.05
C ALA A 11 -0.45 -3.53 11.90
N GLU A 12 -0.17 -3.97 10.67
CA GLU A 12 0.23 -5.34 10.40
C GLU A 12 1.03 -5.43 9.12
N VAL A 13 2.02 -6.31 9.10
CA VAL A 13 2.78 -6.65 7.90
C VAL A 13 2.61 -8.15 7.67
N VAL A 14 2.11 -8.52 6.49
CA VAL A 14 1.87 -9.92 6.15
C VAL A 14 2.79 -10.32 5.01
N LEU A 15 3.51 -11.42 5.20
CA LEU A 15 4.36 -12.02 4.17
C LEU A 15 3.65 -13.27 3.64
N PRO A 16 3.12 -13.21 2.40
CA PRO A 16 2.43 -14.36 1.84
C PRO A 16 3.37 -15.57 1.73
N VAL A 17 2.84 -16.75 2.03
CA VAL A 17 3.63 -17.98 2.04
C VAL A 17 4.11 -18.37 0.65
N GLU A 18 3.32 -18.05 -0.36
CA GLU A 18 3.56 -18.50 -1.73
C GLU A 18 4.51 -17.61 -2.52
N THR A 19 4.82 -16.41 -2.01
CA THR A 19 5.75 -15.51 -2.67
C THR A 19 6.52 -14.72 -1.64
N VAL A 20 7.84 -14.73 -1.78
CA VAL A 20 8.72 -14.00 -0.87
C VAL A 20 8.96 -12.56 -1.31
N ARG A 21 8.43 -12.18 -2.48
CA ARG A 21 8.64 -10.83 -3.05
C ARG A 21 7.50 -9.88 -2.75
N GLN A 22 6.36 -10.41 -2.39
CA GLN A 22 5.18 -9.60 -2.10
C GLN A 22 5.04 -9.40 -0.59
N VAL A 23 4.74 -8.17 -0.20
CA VAL A 23 4.50 -7.81 1.19
C VAL A 23 3.18 -7.06 1.26
N LEU A 24 2.32 -7.45 2.20
CA LEU A 24 1.05 -6.77 2.46
C LEU A 24 1.18 -5.94 3.72
N PHE A 25 0.90 -4.65 3.61
CA PHE A 25 0.86 -3.75 4.76
C PHE A 25 -0.58 -3.41 5.09
N GLN A 26 -1.00 -3.71 6.32
CA GLN A 26 -2.29 -3.27 6.83
C GLN A 26 -2.05 -2.02 7.66
N LEU A 27 -2.57 -0.90 7.20
CA LEU A 27 -2.39 0.38 7.86
C LEU A 27 -3.51 0.63 8.87
N GLU A 28 -3.16 1.27 10.00
CA GLU A 28 -4.13 1.62 11.01
C GLU A 28 -5.16 2.61 10.45
N GLY A 29 -6.43 2.36 10.74
CA GLY A 29 -7.52 3.21 10.24
C GLY A 29 -7.97 2.90 8.82
N ARG A 30 -7.37 1.91 8.17
CA ARG A 30 -7.77 1.49 6.82
C ARG A 30 -8.33 0.07 6.85
N SER A 31 -9.37 -0.15 6.05
CA SER A 31 -10.02 -1.46 5.96
C SER A 31 -9.39 -2.38 4.92
N TYR A 32 -8.39 -1.91 4.19
CA TYR A 32 -7.78 -2.63 3.08
C TYR A 32 -6.26 -2.63 3.18
N PRO A 33 -5.59 -3.67 2.65
CA PRO A 33 -4.13 -3.74 2.65
C PRO A 33 -3.52 -3.00 1.47
N VAL A 34 -2.26 -2.66 1.60
CA VAL A 34 -1.41 -2.14 0.52
C VAL A 34 -0.44 -3.22 0.10
N LYS A 35 -0.47 -3.58 -1.17
CA LYS A 35 0.43 -4.61 -1.74
C LYS A 35 1.69 -3.94 -2.27
N MET A 36 2.83 -4.36 -1.74
CA MET A 36 4.14 -3.85 -2.13
C MET A 36 5.06 -4.99 -2.52
N THR A 37 6.17 -4.67 -3.15
CA THR A 37 7.18 -5.66 -3.51
C THR A 37 8.55 -5.26 -2.98
N ILE A 38 9.39 -6.24 -2.66
CA ILE A 38 10.77 -5.97 -2.26
C ILE A 38 11.67 -5.63 -3.46
N ASP A 39 11.18 -5.81 -4.69
CA ASP A 39 11.93 -5.55 -5.92
C ASP A 39 12.02 -4.07 -6.27
N ARG A 40 11.26 -3.22 -5.59
CA ARG A 40 11.25 -1.77 -5.82
C ARG A 40 11.57 -1.03 -4.52
N GLY A 41 12.04 0.21 -4.66
CA GLY A 41 12.30 1.06 -3.52
C GLY A 41 11.03 1.27 -2.67
N ALA A 42 11.17 1.12 -1.36
CA ALA A 42 10.02 1.25 -0.45
C ALA A 42 9.46 2.68 -0.44
N THR A 43 10.32 3.68 -0.48
CA THR A 43 9.89 5.09 -0.44
C THR A 43 8.99 5.44 -1.62
N ALA A 44 9.36 4.99 -2.83
CA ALA A 44 8.56 5.26 -4.02
C ALA A 44 7.19 4.57 -3.95
N GLN A 45 7.16 3.33 -3.49
CA GLN A 45 5.91 2.59 -3.36
C GLN A 45 4.99 3.22 -2.33
N VAL A 46 5.52 3.65 -1.19
CA VAL A 46 4.74 4.32 -0.16
C VAL A 46 4.18 5.65 -0.67
N ALA A 47 4.98 6.43 -1.38
CA ALA A 47 4.52 7.71 -1.94
C ALA A 47 3.37 7.49 -2.92
N GLU A 48 3.47 6.50 -3.80
CA GLU A 48 2.41 6.15 -4.75
C GLU A 48 1.15 5.68 -4.03
N ALA A 49 1.30 4.84 -2.99
CA ALA A 49 0.16 4.36 -2.22
C ALA A 49 -0.56 5.51 -1.51
N MET A 50 0.19 6.41 -0.88
CA MET A 50 -0.40 7.55 -0.17
C MET A 50 -1.13 8.50 -1.11
N LYS A 51 -0.57 8.73 -2.29
CA LYS A 51 -1.23 9.55 -3.32
C LYS A 51 -2.55 8.93 -3.76
N ALA A 52 -2.55 7.62 -4.01
CA ALA A 52 -3.75 6.89 -4.40
C ALA A 52 -4.81 6.92 -3.30
N MET A 53 -4.40 6.73 -2.04
CA MET A 53 -5.31 6.77 -0.90
C MET A 53 -5.99 8.14 -0.78
N ARG A 54 -5.22 9.22 -0.93
CA ARG A 54 -5.79 10.57 -0.88
C ARG A 54 -6.81 10.79 -2.00
N HIS A 55 -6.51 10.30 -3.19
CA HIS A 55 -7.42 10.40 -4.33
C HIS A 55 -8.72 9.64 -4.07
N LEU A 56 -8.61 8.40 -3.59
CA LEU A 56 -9.79 7.58 -3.30
C LEU A 56 -10.59 8.12 -2.13
N ASP A 57 -9.93 8.64 -1.10
CA ASP A 57 -10.62 9.29 0.03
C ASP A 57 -11.44 10.48 -0.45
N ALA A 58 -10.89 11.30 -1.34
CA ALA A 58 -11.59 12.46 -1.89
C ALA A 58 -12.83 12.05 -2.68
N GLN A 59 -12.82 10.85 -3.27
CA GLN A 59 -13.96 10.33 -4.02
C GLN A 59 -14.92 9.49 -3.18
N GLY A 60 -14.59 9.26 -1.91
CA GLY A 60 -15.39 8.43 -1.03
C GLY A 60 -15.33 6.93 -1.35
N VAL A 61 -14.25 6.49 -1.98
CA VAL A 61 -14.06 5.09 -2.39
C VAL A 61 -13.18 4.36 -1.39
N SER A 62 -13.65 3.21 -0.89
CA SER A 62 -12.86 2.28 -0.07
C SER A 62 -12.57 1.05 -0.90
N PRO A 63 -11.36 0.89 -1.44
CA PRO A 63 -11.03 -0.26 -2.27
C PRO A 63 -10.82 -1.53 -1.42
N GLN A 64 -10.78 -2.68 -2.09
CA GLN A 64 -10.45 -3.93 -1.42
C GLN A 64 -8.94 -4.05 -1.17
N TYR A 65 -8.13 -3.37 -1.96
CA TYR A 65 -6.67 -3.32 -1.81
C TYR A 65 -6.13 -2.17 -2.66
N ILE A 66 -4.89 -1.79 -2.37
CA ILE A 66 -4.09 -0.92 -3.23
C ILE A 66 -2.82 -1.68 -3.57
N ASP A 67 -2.47 -1.74 -4.86
CA ASP A 67 -1.32 -2.48 -5.35
C ASP A 67 -0.36 -1.52 -6.04
N VAL A 68 0.82 -1.35 -5.46
CA VAL A 68 1.86 -0.45 -5.98
C VAL A 68 3.11 -1.20 -6.41
N ARG A 69 2.98 -2.49 -6.74
CA ARG A 69 4.11 -3.33 -7.11
C ARG A 69 4.68 -3.01 -8.48
N VAL A 70 3.87 -2.39 -9.37
CA VAL A 70 4.31 -2.02 -10.71
C VAL A 70 4.71 -0.55 -10.72
N ASP A 71 5.89 -0.25 -11.27
CA ASP A 71 6.44 1.10 -11.29
C ASP A 71 5.50 2.09 -11.98
N GLN A 72 5.26 3.22 -11.32
CA GLN A 72 4.41 4.31 -11.81
C GLN A 72 2.97 3.90 -12.11
N ARG A 73 2.51 2.77 -11.58
CA ARG A 73 1.14 2.31 -11.73
C ARG A 73 0.57 1.90 -10.39
N VAL A 74 -0.66 2.29 -10.15
CA VAL A 74 -1.40 1.91 -8.96
C VAL A 74 -2.66 1.18 -9.40
N PHE A 75 -2.85 -0.01 -8.88
CA PHE A 75 -4.06 -0.80 -9.12
C PHE A 75 -4.88 -0.87 -7.85
N TYR A 76 -6.17 -0.85 -8.00
CA TYR A 76 -7.09 -1.07 -6.88
C TYR A 76 -8.36 -1.71 -7.40
N ARG A 77 -9.13 -2.29 -6.49
CA ARG A 77 -10.41 -2.89 -6.81
C ARG A 77 -11.46 -2.36 -5.86
N GLU A 78 -12.53 -1.85 -6.40
CA GLU A 78 -13.68 -1.35 -5.63
C GLU A 78 -14.50 -2.46 -4.97
#